data_21ddfe96f2c86114a4a8b9d76341e093
#
_entry.id   21ddfe96f2c86114a4a8b9d76341e093
#
_cell.length_a   1.000
_cell.length_b   1.000
_cell.length_c   1.000
_cell.angle_alpha   90.00
_cell.angle_beta   90.00
_cell.angle_gamma   90.00
#
_symmetry.space_group_name_H-M   'P 1'
#
loop_
_entity.id
_entity.type
_entity.pdbx_description
1 polymer ?
#
loop_
_entity_poly.entity_id
_entity_poly.type
_entity_poly.pdbx_seq_one_letter_code
_entity_poly.pdbx_strand_id
1 'polypeptide(L)'
;MEYPHTLHINVEKIFGNQEVQITLYSGLTTFVGTNASGKTQTLKKIRDIMRSNIGANKVRYLSSNRIGNMEQYRSKTNQYNYTTDDYTLGDQATKRARLQIETASGDFFAMDERKDVFIKVSERLSVLFNRNIFIRWDAGQMKVFFGKTDSEQEYSVAAEASVLVNVISILAALFDEVVEVLLIDEPEVSLHPQLQSYLLREMKSAAKRYNKTIIISTHSAEMIELNSASELCN
;
A
#
# COMPACT_ATOMS: atom_id res chain seq x y z
N MET A 1 7.23 -9.16 -17.51
CA MET A 1 6.11 -10.12 -17.71
C MET A 1 5.50 -9.87 -19.08
N GLU A 2 5.13 -10.92 -19.82
CA GLU A 2 4.38 -10.76 -21.07
C GLU A 2 2.88 -10.65 -20.78
N TYR A 3 2.19 -9.75 -21.49
CA TYR A 3 0.75 -9.52 -21.36
C TYR A 3 0.02 -9.80 -22.67
N PRO A 4 -1.24 -10.27 -22.63
CA PRO A 4 -2.03 -10.57 -21.43
C PRO A 4 -1.51 -11.82 -20.68
N HIS A 5 -1.61 -11.81 -19.36
CA HIS A 5 -1.19 -12.92 -18.49
C HIS A 5 -2.40 -13.57 -17.86
N THR A 6 -2.66 -14.82 -18.17
CA THR A 6 -3.81 -15.56 -17.67
C THR A 6 -3.44 -16.36 -16.43
N LEU A 7 -4.19 -16.18 -15.36
CA LEU A 7 -4.07 -16.88 -14.11
C LEU A 7 -5.25 -17.83 -13.92
N HIS A 8 -4.95 -19.06 -13.50
CA HIS A 8 -5.94 -20.03 -13.05
C HIS A 8 -5.98 -20.00 -11.52
N ILE A 9 -7.09 -19.56 -10.95
CA ILE A 9 -7.23 -19.33 -9.53
C ILE A 9 -8.31 -20.25 -8.96
N ASN A 10 -7.93 -21.04 -7.98
CA ASN A 10 -8.87 -21.76 -7.13
C ASN A 10 -8.79 -21.18 -5.72
N VAL A 11 -9.91 -20.62 -5.25
CA VAL A 11 -10.05 -20.13 -3.89
C VAL A 11 -11.04 -21.06 -3.18
N GLU A 12 -10.49 -21.88 -2.25
CA GLU A 12 -11.31 -22.80 -1.46
C GLU A 12 -12.46 -22.07 -0.79
N LYS A 13 -13.65 -22.69 -0.80
CA LYS A 13 -14.91 -22.16 -0.24
C LYS A 13 -15.44 -20.89 -0.90
N ILE A 14 -14.77 -20.39 -1.92
CA ILE A 14 -15.23 -19.29 -2.77
C ILE A 14 -15.35 -19.85 -4.19
N PHE A 15 -16.21 -19.28 -5.01
CA PHE A 15 -16.49 -19.75 -6.38
C PHE A 15 -16.98 -21.21 -6.46
N GLY A 16 -17.56 -21.76 -5.36
CA GLY A 16 -18.07 -23.14 -5.34
C GLY A 16 -16.99 -24.22 -5.56
N ASN A 17 -15.73 -23.96 -5.17
CA ASN A 17 -14.53 -24.77 -5.46
C ASN A 17 -14.23 -24.93 -6.96
N GLN A 18 -14.75 -24.02 -7.79
CA GLN A 18 -14.42 -24.00 -9.22
C GLN A 18 -13.15 -23.19 -9.47
N GLU A 19 -12.43 -23.59 -10.50
CA GLU A 19 -11.30 -22.81 -10.98
C GLU A 19 -11.83 -21.61 -11.76
N VAL A 20 -11.34 -20.41 -11.43
CA VAL A 20 -11.67 -19.18 -12.13
C VAL A 20 -10.45 -18.72 -12.92
N GLN A 21 -10.66 -18.43 -14.18
CA GLN A 21 -9.64 -17.87 -15.06
C GLN A 21 -9.70 -16.34 -15.02
N ILE A 22 -8.58 -15.71 -14.66
CA ILE A 22 -8.45 -14.25 -14.63
C ILE A 22 -7.34 -13.84 -15.60
N THR A 23 -7.67 -12.95 -16.51
CA THR A 23 -6.69 -12.39 -17.44
C THR A 23 -6.24 -11.02 -16.94
N LEU A 24 -4.95 -10.90 -16.66
CA LEU A 24 -4.31 -9.64 -16.27
C LEU A 24 -3.73 -8.95 -17.49
N TYR A 25 -3.89 -7.65 -17.52
CA TYR A 25 -3.29 -6.77 -18.52
C TYR A 25 -2.24 -5.88 -17.85
N SER A 26 -1.34 -5.30 -18.66
CA SER A 26 -0.47 -4.24 -18.17
C SER A 26 -1.33 -3.03 -17.76
N GLY A 27 -0.95 -2.35 -16.69
CA GLY A 27 -1.72 -1.19 -16.23
C GLY A 27 -2.50 -1.47 -14.95
N LEU A 28 -3.67 -0.86 -14.83
CA LEU A 28 -4.54 -0.97 -13.67
C LEU A 28 -5.70 -1.93 -13.96
N THR A 29 -5.89 -2.90 -13.06
CA THR A 29 -7.06 -3.80 -13.04
C THR A 29 -7.81 -3.60 -11.72
N THR A 30 -9.12 -3.47 -11.77
CA THR A 30 -9.96 -3.22 -10.60
C THR A 30 -10.96 -4.35 -10.38
N PHE A 31 -10.88 -5.01 -9.21
CA PHE A 31 -11.88 -5.96 -8.75
C PHE A 31 -12.99 -5.24 -8.01
N VAL A 32 -14.21 -5.34 -8.54
CA VAL A 32 -15.38 -4.71 -7.98
C VAL A 32 -16.30 -5.77 -7.39
N GLY A 33 -16.92 -5.48 -6.27
CA GLY A 33 -17.90 -6.38 -5.65
C GLY A 33 -18.29 -5.92 -4.25
N THR A 34 -19.38 -6.49 -3.75
CA THR A 34 -19.88 -6.22 -2.38
C THR A 34 -18.91 -6.73 -1.32
N ASN A 35 -19.11 -6.30 -0.07
CA ASN A 35 -18.35 -6.85 1.05
C ASN A 35 -18.57 -8.37 1.14
N ALA A 36 -17.54 -9.09 1.57
CA ALA A 36 -17.53 -10.56 1.66
C ALA A 36 -17.66 -11.32 0.32
N SER A 37 -17.56 -10.66 -0.84
CA SER A 37 -17.56 -11.33 -2.16
C SER A 37 -16.27 -12.09 -2.50
N GLY A 38 -15.27 -12.10 -1.61
CA GLY A 38 -14.03 -12.84 -1.81
C GLY A 38 -12.88 -12.03 -2.43
N LYS A 39 -13.02 -10.74 -2.68
CA LYS A 39 -12.00 -9.87 -3.29
C LYS A 39 -10.63 -9.99 -2.62
N THR A 40 -10.58 -9.84 -1.31
CA THR A 40 -9.34 -9.97 -0.51
C THR A 40 -8.68 -11.34 -0.69
N GLN A 41 -9.47 -12.43 -0.69
CA GLN A 41 -8.93 -13.79 -0.85
C GLN A 41 -8.39 -13.99 -2.26
N THR A 42 -9.10 -13.48 -3.26
CA THR A 42 -8.65 -13.49 -4.66
C THR A 42 -7.33 -12.74 -4.82
N LEU A 43 -7.21 -11.51 -4.27
CA LEU A 43 -5.96 -10.76 -4.30
C LEU A 43 -4.80 -11.50 -3.62
N LYS A 44 -5.04 -12.12 -2.46
CA LYS A 44 -4.02 -12.92 -1.76
C LYS A 44 -3.58 -14.12 -2.60
N LYS A 45 -4.49 -14.79 -3.26
CA LYS A 45 -4.16 -15.92 -4.14
C LYS A 45 -3.35 -15.46 -5.36
N ILE A 46 -3.73 -14.34 -5.98
CA ILE A 46 -2.94 -13.71 -7.05
C ILE A 46 -1.54 -13.36 -6.56
N ARG A 47 -1.43 -12.72 -5.39
CA ARG A 47 -0.14 -12.41 -4.75
C ARG A 47 0.76 -13.66 -4.67
N ASP A 48 0.24 -14.76 -4.16
CA ASP A 48 1.01 -15.98 -3.93
C ASP A 48 1.48 -16.60 -5.25
N ILE A 49 0.62 -16.65 -6.25
CA ILE A 49 0.96 -17.14 -7.60
C ILE A 49 2.03 -16.22 -8.22
N MET A 50 1.83 -14.90 -8.14
CA MET A 50 2.78 -13.95 -8.72
C MET A 50 4.15 -13.99 -8.03
N ARG A 51 4.18 -14.12 -6.69
CA ARG A 51 5.43 -14.31 -5.93
C ARG A 51 6.20 -15.55 -6.35
N SER A 52 5.49 -16.63 -6.65
CA SER A 52 6.11 -17.88 -7.15
C SER A 52 6.65 -17.72 -8.57
N ASN A 53 5.98 -16.95 -9.42
CA ASN A 53 6.32 -16.83 -10.84
C ASN A 53 7.46 -15.84 -11.11
N ILE A 54 7.45 -14.68 -10.45
CA ILE A 54 8.40 -13.59 -10.74
C ILE A 54 9.31 -13.21 -9.56
N GLY A 55 9.11 -13.83 -8.40
CA GLY A 55 9.87 -13.58 -7.18
C GLY A 55 9.17 -12.63 -6.20
N ALA A 56 9.34 -12.91 -4.90
CA ALA A 56 8.65 -12.19 -3.83
C ALA A 56 9.01 -10.70 -3.75
N ASN A 57 10.22 -10.33 -4.14
CA ASN A 57 10.71 -8.94 -4.13
C ASN A 57 10.06 -8.05 -5.19
N LYS A 58 9.44 -8.65 -6.20
CA LYS A 58 8.76 -7.92 -7.29
C LYS A 58 7.26 -7.76 -7.07
N VAL A 59 6.72 -8.38 -6.02
CA VAL A 59 5.27 -8.39 -5.74
C VAL A 59 5.00 -7.78 -4.38
N ARG A 60 4.34 -6.64 -4.37
CA ARG A 60 3.91 -5.97 -3.14
C ARG A 60 2.39 -6.11 -2.98
N TYR A 61 1.96 -6.48 -1.77
CA TYR A 61 0.55 -6.49 -1.38
C TYR A 61 0.35 -5.52 -0.21
N LEU A 62 -0.64 -4.65 -0.36
CA LEU A 62 -1.09 -3.73 0.68
C LEU A 62 -2.49 -4.14 1.14
N SER A 63 -2.61 -4.57 2.38
CA SER A 63 -3.90 -4.96 2.98
C SER A 63 -4.76 -3.73 3.29
N SER A 64 -6.06 -3.92 3.43
CA SER A 64 -6.98 -2.86 3.89
C SER A 64 -6.62 -2.36 5.29
N ASN A 65 -6.10 -3.23 6.17
CA ASN A 65 -5.61 -2.87 7.52
C ASN A 65 -4.11 -2.57 7.56
N ARG A 66 -3.58 -1.80 6.57
CA ARG A 66 -2.14 -1.55 6.45
C ARG A 66 -1.52 -0.70 7.57
N ILE A 67 -2.35 0.02 8.35
CA ILE A 67 -1.90 0.83 9.50
C ILE A 67 -2.14 0.15 10.85
N GLY A 68 -2.67 -1.06 10.87
CA GLY A 68 -3.20 -1.73 12.06
C GLY A 68 -2.27 -1.74 13.28
N ASN A 69 -0.96 -1.93 13.09
CA ASN A 69 0.01 -1.92 14.19
C ASN A 69 0.10 -0.55 14.88
N MET A 70 0.02 0.53 14.11
CA MET A 70 0.03 1.90 14.66
C MET A 70 -1.27 2.21 15.39
N GLU A 71 -2.42 1.76 14.89
CA GLU A 71 -3.69 1.91 15.59
C GLU A 71 -3.73 1.13 16.90
N GLN A 72 -3.19 -0.09 16.91
CA GLN A 72 -3.06 -0.86 18.15
C GLN A 72 -2.15 -0.17 19.17
N TYR A 73 -1.05 0.42 18.72
CA TYR A 73 -0.16 1.19 19.59
C TYR A 73 -0.86 2.42 20.17
N ARG A 74 -1.55 3.21 19.36
CA ARG A 74 -2.34 4.37 19.81
C ARG A 74 -3.36 3.98 20.88
N SER A 75 -4.06 2.87 20.69
CA SER A 75 -5.02 2.34 21.67
C SER A 75 -4.36 1.99 23.01
N LYS A 76 -3.16 1.40 22.98
CA LYS A 76 -2.39 1.03 24.17
C LYS A 76 -1.75 2.25 24.87
N THR A 77 -1.35 3.28 24.13
CA THR A 77 -0.71 4.49 24.66
C THR A 77 -1.57 5.14 25.75
N ASN A 78 -2.88 5.24 25.50
CA ASN A 78 -3.81 5.79 26.49
C ASN A 78 -3.99 4.91 27.73
N GLN A 79 -3.74 3.61 27.62
CA GLN A 79 -3.95 2.64 28.69
C GLN A 79 -2.73 2.49 29.60
N TYR A 80 -1.51 2.67 29.09
CA TYR A 80 -0.26 2.38 29.80
C TYR A 80 0.66 3.59 29.98
N ASN A 81 0.19 4.81 29.73
CA ASN A 81 0.99 6.05 29.81
C ASN A 81 2.25 6.07 28.91
N TYR A 82 2.28 5.26 27.85
CA TYR A 82 3.32 5.41 26.82
C TYR A 82 3.09 6.68 26.01
N THR A 83 4.16 7.30 25.54
CA THR A 83 4.06 8.43 24.60
C THR A 83 4.01 7.92 23.17
N THR A 84 3.44 8.70 22.26
CA THR A 84 3.47 8.38 20.82
C THR A 84 4.89 8.39 20.26
N ASP A 85 5.83 9.07 20.94
CA ASP A 85 7.24 9.16 20.55
C ASP A 85 8.01 7.85 20.79
N ASP A 86 7.50 6.97 21.64
CA ASP A 86 8.08 5.63 21.90
C ASP A 86 7.81 4.64 20.75
N TYR A 87 6.95 5.01 19.79
CA TYR A 87 6.61 4.11 18.70
C TYR A 87 7.80 3.85 17.77
N THR A 88 8.13 2.59 17.58
CA THR A 88 9.16 2.14 16.65
C THR A 88 8.57 1.24 15.58
N LEU A 89 9.15 1.27 14.38
CA LEU A 89 8.70 0.42 13.26
C LEU A 89 9.38 -0.96 13.26
N GLY A 90 10.54 -1.06 13.88
CA GLY A 90 11.30 -2.29 14.01
C GLY A 90 12.82 -2.08 13.86
N ASP A 91 13.55 -3.17 13.98
CA ASP A 91 15.00 -3.25 13.88
C ASP A 91 15.49 -3.66 12.48
N GLN A 92 16.79 -3.88 12.33
CA GLN A 92 17.40 -4.33 11.08
C GLN A 92 16.93 -5.72 10.63
N ALA A 93 16.56 -6.61 11.57
CA ALA A 93 16.01 -7.93 11.20
C ALA A 93 14.61 -7.78 10.61
N THR A 94 13.77 -6.93 11.22
CA THR A 94 12.45 -6.57 10.70
C THR A 94 12.57 -5.92 9.31
N LYS A 95 13.55 -5.01 9.13
CA LYS A 95 13.81 -4.39 7.82
C LYS A 95 14.13 -5.42 6.74
N ARG A 96 14.96 -6.43 7.04
CA ARG A 96 15.28 -7.51 6.09
C ARG A 96 14.06 -8.33 5.68
N ALA A 97 13.11 -8.49 6.60
CA ALA A 97 11.86 -9.19 6.35
C ALA A 97 10.76 -8.30 5.73
N ARG A 98 11.04 -7.03 5.37
CA ARG A 98 10.05 -6.02 4.94
C ARG A 98 9.14 -6.46 3.81
N LEU A 99 9.61 -7.31 2.92
CA LEU A 99 8.82 -7.83 1.79
C LEU A 99 7.67 -8.74 2.23
N GLN A 100 7.76 -9.31 3.44
CA GLN A 100 6.69 -10.10 4.04
C GLN A 100 5.75 -9.25 4.89
N ILE A 101 6.13 -7.99 5.18
CA ILE A 101 5.34 -7.07 5.98
C ILE A 101 4.30 -6.42 5.07
N GLU A 102 3.03 -6.79 5.23
CA GLU A 102 1.90 -6.31 4.43
C GLU A 102 1.23 -5.06 5.05
N THR A 103 1.99 -4.31 5.83
CA THR A 103 1.58 -3.06 6.48
C THR A 103 2.48 -1.90 6.08
N ALA A 104 2.10 -0.68 6.44
CA ALA A 104 2.84 0.55 6.17
C ALA A 104 4.30 0.51 6.68
N SER A 105 4.60 -0.26 7.74
CA SER A 105 5.98 -0.44 8.21
C SER A 105 6.92 -0.96 7.11
N GLY A 106 6.45 -1.90 6.27
CA GLY A 106 7.22 -2.40 5.14
C GLY A 106 7.55 -1.31 4.11
N ASP A 107 6.65 -0.36 3.92
CA ASP A 107 6.83 0.74 2.96
C ASP A 107 7.77 1.80 3.51
N PHE A 108 7.75 2.08 4.81
CA PHE A 108 8.75 2.93 5.46
C PHE A 108 10.15 2.33 5.40
N PHE A 109 10.30 1.01 5.59
CA PHE A 109 11.58 0.34 5.39
C PHE A 109 12.06 0.43 3.94
N ALA A 110 11.14 0.29 2.96
CA ALA A 110 11.48 0.47 1.55
C ALA A 110 12.01 1.89 1.27
N MET A 111 11.37 2.92 1.81
CA MET A 111 11.82 4.32 1.68
C MET A 111 13.17 4.58 2.34
N ASP A 112 13.48 3.91 3.45
CA ASP A 112 14.81 4.03 4.07
C ASP A 112 15.93 3.44 3.20
N GLU A 113 15.67 2.34 2.51
CA GLU A 113 16.61 1.74 1.54
C GLU A 113 16.70 2.52 0.23
N ARG A 114 15.56 2.98 -0.27
CA ARG A 114 15.38 3.60 -1.57
C ARG A 114 15.18 5.11 -1.41
N LYS A 115 16.28 5.85 -1.38
CA LYS A 115 16.24 7.31 -1.24
C LYS A 115 15.56 8.02 -2.41
N ASP A 116 15.59 7.42 -3.59
CA ASP A 116 14.84 7.87 -4.76
C ASP A 116 13.32 7.80 -4.53
N VAL A 117 12.84 6.72 -3.91
CA VAL A 117 11.44 6.57 -3.50
C VAL A 117 11.08 7.58 -2.42
N PHE A 118 11.93 7.70 -1.40
CA PHE A 118 11.76 8.64 -0.30
C PHE A 118 11.58 10.08 -0.81
N ILE A 119 12.43 10.53 -1.73
CA ILE A 119 12.35 11.88 -2.32
C ILE A 119 11.02 12.08 -3.04
N LYS A 120 10.63 11.14 -3.92
CA LYS A 120 9.36 11.23 -4.67
C LYS A 120 8.14 11.28 -3.73
N VAL A 121 8.13 10.47 -2.65
CA VAL A 121 7.06 10.49 -1.65
C VAL A 121 7.06 11.82 -0.89
N SER A 122 8.21 12.29 -0.42
CA SER A 122 8.34 13.55 0.32
C SER A 122 7.84 14.74 -0.46
N GLU A 123 8.15 14.83 -1.75
CA GLU A 123 7.64 15.87 -2.65
C GLU A 123 6.10 15.85 -2.71
N ARG A 124 5.49 14.66 -2.84
CA ARG A 124 4.03 14.53 -2.85
C ARG A 124 3.39 14.93 -1.52
N LEU A 125 4.01 14.55 -0.40
CA LEU A 125 3.52 14.91 0.94
C LEU A 125 3.58 16.41 1.19
N SER A 126 4.66 17.05 0.80
CA SER A 126 4.81 18.50 0.93
C SER A 126 3.71 19.25 0.16
N VAL A 127 3.45 18.84 -1.08
CA VAL A 127 2.44 19.49 -1.94
C VAL A 127 1.01 19.21 -1.48
N LEU A 128 0.70 17.95 -1.11
CA LEU A 128 -0.68 17.56 -0.82
C LEU A 128 -1.12 17.87 0.61
N PHE A 129 -0.19 17.77 1.56
CA PHE A 129 -0.52 17.79 2.99
C PHE A 129 0.26 18.84 3.78
N ASN A 130 1.17 19.57 3.15
CA ASN A 130 2.08 20.49 3.84
C ASN A 130 2.86 19.77 4.97
N ARG A 131 3.41 18.58 4.65
CA ARG A 131 4.13 17.73 5.60
C ARG A 131 5.48 17.30 5.06
N ASN A 132 6.47 17.36 5.94
CA ASN A 132 7.77 16.74 5.77
C ASN A 132 7.80 15.41 6.52
N ILE A 133 8.57 14.44 6.01
CA ILE A 133 8.77 13.12 6.60
C ILE A 133 10.25 12.94 6.93
N PHE A 134 10.53 12.35 8.09
CA PHE A 134 11.87 12.06 8.57
C PHE A 134 11.97 10.60 9.02
N ILE A 135 12.94 9.87 8.50
CA ILE A 135 13.24 8.49 8.91
C ILE A 135 14.59 8.48 9.62
N ARG A 136 14.62 7.99 10.85
CA ARG A 136 15.81 7.96 11.71
C ARG A 136 15.97 6.59 12.36
N TRP A 137 17.21 6.25 12.63
CA TRP A 137 17.57 5.09 13.43
C TRP A 137 18.04 5.56 14.81
N ASP A 138 17.38 5.06 15.85
CA ASP A 138 17.69 5.34 17.25
C ASP A 138 17.79 4.03 18.02
N ALA A 139 18.92 3.79 18.70
CA ALA A 139 19.21 2.55 19.45
C ALA A 139 18.92 1.27 18.63
N GLY A 140 19.19 1.28 17.31
CA GLY A 140 18.97 0.13 16.44
C GLY A 140 17.51 -0.07 15.99
N GLN A 141 16.61 0.86 16.35
CA GLN A 141 15.21 0.85 15.98
C GLN A 141 14.89 1.98 15.01
N MET A 142 14.08 1.69 13.99
CA MET A 142 13.63 2.71 13.04
C MET A 142 12.44 3.49 13.61
N LYS A 143 12.56 4.79 13.60
CA LYS A 143 11.51 5.75 13.98
C LYS A 143 11.18 6.65 12.79
N VAL A 144 9.91 6.99 12.63
CA VAL A 144 9.44 7.91 11.60
C VAL A 144 8.72 9.08 12.26
N PHE A 145 9.09 10.28 11.83
CA PHE A 145 8.53 11.53 12.33
C PHE A 145 7.97 12.34 11.16
N PHE A 146 7.03 13.20 11.50
CA PHE A 146 6.46 14.20 10.60
C PHE A 146 6.65 15.59 11.18
N GLY A 147 6.73 16.58 10.32
CA GLY A 147 6.70 18.00 10.67
C GLY A 147 5.88 18.77 9.64
N LYS A 148 5.32 19.92 10.03
CA LYS A 148 4.78 20.86 9.07
C LYS A 148 5.94 21.54 8.32
N THR A 149 5.74 21.84 7.03
CA THR A 149 6.78 22.47 6.21
C THR A 149 7.27 23.80 6.80
N ASP A 150 6.39 24.52 7.49
CA ASP A 150 6.67 25.84 8.08
C ASP A 150 6.97 25.78 9.58
N SER A 151 7.28 24.63 10.16
CA SER A 151 7.51 24.42 11.59
C SER A 151 8.71 23.53 11.84
N GLU A 152 9.51 23.87 12.85
CA GLU A 152 10.60 23.01 13.32
C GLU A 152 10.12 21.88 14.24
N GLN A 153 8.83 21.86 14.60
CA GLN A 153 8.29 20.84 15.48
C GLN A 153 8.04 19.53 14.72
N GLU A 154 8.62 18.48 15.21
CA GLU A 154 8.42 17.12 14.72
C GLU A 154 7.57 16.32 15.72
N TYR A 155 6.84 15.35 15.21
CA TYR A 155 6.05 14.41 16.00
C TYR A 155 6.09 13.01 15.38
N SER A 156 5.90 11.99 16.20
CA SER A 156 5.94 10.59 15.76
C SER A 156 4.84 10.26 14.75
N VAL A 157 5.14 9.36 13.82
CA VAL A 157 4.16 8.78 12.88
C VAL A 157 2.94 8.19 13.58
N ALA A 158 3.07 7.73 14.82
CA ALA A 158 1.94 7.23 15.60
C ALA A 158 0.93 8.33 15.96
N ALA A 159 1.34 9.59 15.98
CA ALA A 159 0.46 10.75 16.21
C ALA A 159 -0.18 11.28 14.91
N GLU A 160 0.29 10.84 13.74
CA GLU A 160 -0.21 11.32 12.45
C GLU A 160 -1.56 10.66 12.08
N ALA A 161 -2.34 11.33 11.25
CA ALA A 161 -3.61 10.82 10.79
C ALA A 161 -3.46 9.56 9.93
N SER A 162 -4.37 8.60 10.10
CA SER A 162 -4.41 7.35 9.35
C SER A 162 -4.45 7.57 7.83
N VAL A 163 -5.14 8.62 7.40
CA VAL A 163 -5.20 9.05 6.00
C VAL A 163 -3.81 9.25 5.41
N LEU A 164 -2.94 10.02 6.09
CA LEU A 164 -1.61 10.33 5.59
C LEU A 164 -0.75 9.08 5.47
N VAL A 165 -0.77 8.21 6.50
CA VAL A 165 -0.03 6.95 6.48
C VAL A 165 -0.49 6.03 5.36
N ASN A 166 -1.81 5.96 5.10
CA ASN A 166 -2.37 5.21 3.98
C ASN A 166 -1.84 5.70 2.63
N VAL A 167 -1.86 7.02 2.41
CA VAL A 167 -1.36 7.62 1.18
C VAL A 167 0.13 7.36 0.99
N ILE A 168 0.93 7.51 2.06
CA ILE A 168 2.38 7.24 2.02
C ILE A 168 2.65 5.80 1.61
N SER A 169 1.96 4.83 2.23
CA SER A 169 2.13 3.41 1.94
C SER A 169 1.87 3.12 0.45
N ILE A 170 0.79 3.67 -0.09
CA ILE A 170 0.46 3.50 -1.50
C ILE A 170 1.52 4.17 -2.40
N LEU A 171 1.88 5.43 -2.14
CA LEU A 171 2.86 6.16 -2.95
C LEU A 171 4.24 5.49 -2.92
N ALA A 172 4.69 5.01 -1.75
CA ALA A 172 5.96 4.31 -1.63
C ALA A 172 5.99 3.05 -2.51
N ALA A 173 4.93 2.24 -2.48
CA ALA A 173 4.83 1.05 -3.32
C ALA A 173 4.72 1.38 -4.83
N LEU A 174 4.05 2.49 -5.17
CA LEU A 174 3.94 2.96 -6.56
C LEU A 174 5.29 3.40 -7.13
N PHE A 175 6.12 4.09 -6.34
CA PHE A 175 7.39 4.65 -6.79
C PHE A 175 8.57 3.70 -6.64
N ASP A 176 8.45 2.59 -5.92
CA ASP A 176 9.49 1.56 -5.83
C ASP A 176 9.58 0.75 -7.13
N GLU A 177 10.54 1.07 -7.99
CA GLU A 177 10.72 0.46 -9.30
C GLU A 177 11.07 -1.03 -9.27
N VAL A 178 11.47 -1.58 -8.11
CA VAL A 178 11.67 -3.03 -7.94
C VAL A 178 10.34 -3.77 -7.95
N VAL A 179 9.26 -3.12 -7.52
CA VAL A 179 7.91 -3.69 -7.51
C VAL A 179 7.34 -3.65 -8.93
N GLU A 180 7.18 -4.82 -9.55
CA GLU A 180 6.56 -5.00 -10.87
C GLU A 180 5.04 -5.20 -10.78
N VAL A 181 4.59 -5.88 -9.71
CA VAL A 181 3.17 -6.16 -9.44
C VAL A 181 2.78 -5.61 -8.08
N LEU A 182 1.80 -4.72 -8.07
CA LEU A 182 1.26 -4.09 -6.86
C LEU A 182 -0.22 -4.47 -6.71
N LEU A 183 -0.54 -5.11 -5.57
CA LEU A 183 -1.91 -5.45 -5.21
C LEU A 183 -2.33 -4.61 -4.02
N ILE A 184 -3.48 -3.94 -4.10
CA ILE A 184 -3.98 -3.07 -3.04
C ILE A 184 -5.42 -3.45 -2.70
N ASP A 185 -5.63 -3.84 -1.47
CA ASP A 185 -6.96 -4.12 -0.94
C ASP A 185 -7.55 -2.85 -0.33
N GLU A 186 -8.67 -2.41 -0.87
CA GLU A 186 -9.42 -1.23 -0.47
C GLU A 186 -8.52 0.03 -0.32
N PRO A 187 -7.96 0.56 -1.43
CA PRO A 187 -7.12 1.76 -1.39
C PRO A 187 -7.84 2.99 -0.84
N GLU A 188 -9.16 3.02 -0.93
CA GLU A 188 -10.05 4.10 -0.49
C GLU A 188 -10.24 4.21 1.02
N VAL A 189 -9.84 3.23 1.81
CA VAL A 189 -10.06 3.22 3.26
C VAL A 189 -9.56 4.51 3.92
N SER A 190 -10.46 5.18 4.64
CA SER A 190 -10.25 6.46 5.32
C SER A 190 -9.96 7.66 4.42
N LEU A 191 -10.14 7.54 3.09
CA LEU A 191 -9.85 8.62 2.16
C LEU A 191 -11.09 9.40 1.73
N HIS A 192 -10.98 10.73 1.75
CA HIS A 192 -11.98 11.60 1.13
C HIS A 192 -12.00 11.40 -0.40
N PRO A 193 -13.14 11.49 -1.10
CA PRO A 193 -13.27 11.27 -2.54
C PRO A 193 -12.20 11.96 -3.41
N GLN A 194 -11.84 13.20 -3.08
CA GLN A 194 -10.78 13.92 -3.82
C GLN A 194 -9.41 13.24 -3.74
N LEU A 195 -9.06 12.64 -2.59
CA LEU A 195 -7.82 11.87 -2.45
C LEU A 195 -7.91 10.51 -3.16
N GLN A 196 -9.10 9.90 -3.21
CA GLN A 196 -9.34 8.67 -3.98
C GLN A 196 -9.08 8.92 -5.47
N SER A 197 -9.66 9.99 -6.03
CA SER A 197 -9.44 10.40 -7.43
C SER A 197 -7.98 10.74 -7.71
N TYR A 198 -7.30 11.39 -6.75
CA TYR A 198 -5.87 11.67 -6.87
C TYR A 198 -5.05 10.37 -6.93
N LEU A 199 -5.26 9.46 -5.98
CA LEU A 199 -4.52 8.20 -5.93
C LEU A 199 -4.75 7.34 -7.16
N LEU A 200 -5.98 7.29 -7.67
CA LEU A 200 -6.29 6.54 -8.87
C LEU A 200 -5.51 7.07 -10.09
N ARG A 201 -5.39 8.40 -10.22
CA ARG A 201 -4.57 9.03 -11.26
C ARG A 201 -3.09 8.72 -11.09
N GLU A 202 -2.56 8.76 -9.86
CA GLU A 202 -1.17 8.37 -9.57
C GLU A 202 -0.92 6.89 -9.90
N MET A 203 -1.86 5.99 -9.56
CA MET A 203 -1.77 4.57 -9.91
C MET A 203 -1.71 4.37 -11.43
N LYS A 204 -2.61 4.99 -12.19
CA LYS A 204 -2.61 4.91 -13.66
C LYS A 204 -1.31 5.48 -14.27
N SER A 205 -0.85 6.60 -13.74
CA SER A 205 0.41 7.22 -14.17
C SER A 205 1.61 6.34 -13.86
N ALA A 206 1.69 5.77 -12.65
CA ALA A 206 2.77 4.89 -12.24
C ALA A 206 2.77 3.57 -13.03
N ALA A 207 1.59 2.98 -13.26
CA ALA A 207 1.45 1.79 -14.08
C ALA A 207 2.05 1.99 -15.47
N LYS A 208 1.74 3.11 -16.12
CA LYS A 208 2.29 3.46 -17.44
C LYS A 208 3.78 3.81 -17.38
N ARG A 209 4.19 4.64 -16.41
CA ARG A 209 5.57 5.17 -16.33
C ARG A 209 6.60 4.10 -15.99
N TYR A 210 6.25 3.20 -15.07
CA TYR A 210 7.14 2.17 -14.55
C TYR A 210 6.82 0.77 -15.09
N ASN A 211 5.92 0.67 -16.08
CA ASN A 211 5.44 -0.59 -16.66
C ASN A 211 5.00 -1.60 -15.58
N LYS A 212 4.21 -1.12 -14.60
CA LYS A 212 3.70 -1.95 -13.50
C LYS A 212 2.33 -2.52 -13.81
N THR A 213 2.06 -3.70 -13.26
CA THR A 213 0.71 -4.22 -13.12
C THR A 213 0.18 -3.84 -11.74
N ILE A 214 -0.90 -3.08 -11.71
CA ILE A 214 -1.55 -2.67 -10.47
C ILE A 214 -2.92 -3.32 -10.42
N ILE A 215 -3.21 -4.02 -9.33
CA ILE A 215 -4.49 -4.69 -9.12
C ILE A 215 -5.07 -4.15 -7.83
N ILE A 216 -6.26 -3.58 -7.90
CA ILE A 216 -6.96 -3.07 -6.72
C ILE A 216 -8.27 -3.81 -6.50
N SER A 217 -8.69 -3.97 -5.25
CA SER A 217 -10.06 -4.31 -4.89
C SER A 217 -10.73 -3.10 -4.28
N THR A 218 -11.94 -2.82 -4.68
CA THR A 218 -12.68 -1.66 -4.17
C THR A 218 -14.18 -1.89 -4.13
N HIS A 219 -14.86 -1.14 -3.27
CA HIS A 219 -16.30 -0.95 -3.28
C HIS A 219 -16.69 0.53 -3.44
N SER A 220 -15.70 1.42 -3.63
CA SER A 220 -15.92 2.84 -3.80
C SER A 220 -16.41 3.18 -5.20
N ALA A 221 -17.55 3.87 -5.29
CA ALA A 221 -18.08 4.39 -6.55
C ALA A 221 -17.07 5.32 -7.25
N GLU A 222 -16.37 6.17 -6.49
CA GLU A 222 -15.35 7.08 -7.02
C GLU A 222 -14.20 6.34 -7.73
N MET A 223 -13.73 5.25 -7.13
CA MET A 223 -12.68 4.41 -7.73
C MET A 223 -13.17 3.66 -8.97
N ILE A 224 -14.47 3.35 -9.06
CA ILE A 224 -15.07 2.63 -10.18
C ILE A 224 -15.36 3.57 -11.35
N GLU A 225 -15.99 4.72 -11.10
CA GLU A 225 -16.41 5.66 -12.15
C GLU A 225 -15.26 6.24 -12.97
N LEU A 226 -14.09 6.39 -12.36
CA LEU A 226 -12.89 6.88 -13.04
C LEU A 226 -12.10 5.81 -13.81
N ASN A 227 -12.53 4.55 -13.75
CA ASN A 227 -11.92 3.47 -14.50
C ASN A 227 -12.59 3.29 -15.87
N SER A 228 -11.81 2.87 -16.86
CA SER A 228 -12.37 2.41 -18.13
C SER A 228 -12.97 1.00 -17.99
N ALA A 229 -13.92 0.64 -18.84
CA ALA A 229 -14.57 -0.67 -18.80
C ALA A 229 -13.58 -1.85 -18.90
N SER A 230 -12.43 -1.65 -19.56
CA SER A 230 -11.37 -2.66 -19.70
C SER A 230 -10.54 -2.86 -18.41
N GLU A 231 -10.66 -1.95 -17.44
CA GLU A 231 -9.95 -2.01 -16.15
C GLU A 231 -10.79 -2.65 -15.05
N LEU A 232 -12.07 -2.97 -15.31
CA LEU A 232 -13.02 -3.51 -14.34
C LEU A 232 -13.15 -5.04 -14.49
N CYS A 233 -13.02 -5.74 -13.37
CA CYS A 233 -13.35 -7.16 -13.22
C CYS A 233 -14.40 -7.33 -12.11
N ASN A 234 -15.51 -8.00 -12.45
CA ASN A 234 -16.58 -8.30 -11.51
C ASN A 234 -16.40 -9.67 -10.86
#